data_1226290685ff6bfd5e8a0950cf251eb7
#
_entry.id   1226290685ff6bfd5e8a0950cf251eb7
#
_cell.length_a   1.000
_cell.length_b   1.000
_cell.length_c   1.000
_cell.angle_alpha   90.00
_cell.angle_beta   90.00
_cell.angle_gamma   90.00
#
_symmetry.space_group_name_H-M   'P 1'
#
loop_
_entity.id
_entity.type
_entity.pdbx_description
1 polymer ?
#
loop_
_entity_poly.entity_id
_entity_poly.type
_entity_poly.pdbx_seq_one_letter_code
_entity_poly.pdbx_strand_id
1 'polypeptide(L)'
;MSIYADDGRHTAGRKLVFVGDLTDRGPDSLAVAEFVRRCVEQDLGHCVLGNHELNIMLGKRKYDNGWFFGDEFQDADGKLVEQRLATESDRKWILDFFGSLPIALHRPGLRVVHAYWNEAFIGHIGSKTDTKAVHDYYADSLEAYALCKGLTPIEKELSHQNENPIKLLTSGPERKAASPFEASGKVRQVERVPWWEEYTDPKLCVFGHYSMDASVGRQDTKAVCVDFGAYKRRSSDRPYKLAALRVPELEIVCDDGTQFSINSSSEV
;
A
#
# COMPACT_ATOMS: atom_id res chain seq x y z
N MET A 1 13.33 -17.77 15.61
CA MET A 1 14.33 -18.17 14.59
C MET A 1 13.95 -17.42 13.31
N SER A 2 14.82 -16.57 12.77
CA SER A 2 14.54 -15.84 11.53
C SER A 2 14.44 -16.83 10.38
N ILE A 3 13.34 -16.78 9.61
CA ILE A 3 13.13 -17.62 8.42
C ILE A 3 13.74 -17.00 7.16
N TYR A 4 14.29 -15.78 7.29
CA TYR A 4 15.03 -15.08 6.24
C TYR A 4 16.44 -14.80 6.73
N ALA A 5 17.41 -14.99 5.84
CA ALA A 5 18.76 -14.50 6.05
C ALA A 5 18.80 -12.97 5.84
N ASP A 6 19.86 -12.31 6.33
CA ASP A 6 20.04 -10.86 6.20
C ASP A 6 20.10 -10.37 4.74
N ASP A 7 20.38 -11.28 3.80
CA ASP A 7 20.40 -11.04 2.36
C ASP A 7 19.02 -11.18 1.70
N GLY A 8 17.96 -11.47 2.48
CA GLY A 8 16.58 -11.63 1.97
C GLY A 8 16.24 -13.03 1.46
N ARG A 9 17.16 -14.00 1.54
CA ARG A 9 16.87 -15.38 1.13
C ARG A 9 16.03 -16.09 2.18
N HIS A 10 14.95 -16.70 1.73
CA HIS A 10 14.14 -17.55 2.58
C HIS A 10 14.77 -18.95 2.69
N THR A 11 14.84 -19.51 3.90
CA THR A 11 15.45 -20.83 4.17
C THR A 11 14.82 -21.97 3.38
N ALA A 12 13.55 -21.86 2.98
CA ALA A 12 12.84 -22.82 2.11
C ALA A 12 12.71 -22.34 0.65
N GLY A 13 13.52 -21.39 0.19
CA GLY A 13 13.54 -20.94 -1.20
C GLY A 13 12.29 -20.17 -1.66
N ARG A 14 11.48 -19.61 -0.76
CA ARG A 14 10.32 -18.78 -1.11
C ARG A 14 10.75 -17.39 -1.55
N LYS A 15 10.04 -16.83 -2.52
CA LYS A 15 10.17 -15.42 -2.89
C LYS A 15 9.25 -14.55 -2.05
N LEU A 16 9.72 -13.37 -1.68
CA LEU A 16 8.93 -12.33 -1.03
C LEU A 16 8.11 -11.54 -2.06
N VAL A 17 6.88 -11.18 -1.71
CA VAL A 17 6.10 -10.22 -2.49
C VAL A 17 5.61 -9.13 -1.55
N PHE A 18 6.15 -7.92 -1.73
CA PHE A 18 5.80 -6.75 -0.94
C PHE A 18 4.61 -6.03 -1.59
N VAL A 19 3.64 -5.66 -0.77
CA VAL A 19 2.40 -5.01 -1.25
C VAL A 19 2.48 -3.47 -1.25
N GLY A 20 3.68 -2.89 -1.18
CA GLY A 20 3.91 -1.43 -1.11
C GLY A 20 3.86 -0.87 0.31
N ASP A 21 3.87 0.46 0.41
CA ASP A 21 3.98 1.22 1.68
C ASP A 21 5.18 0.78 2.51
N LEU A 22 6.35 0.77 1.87
CA LEU A 22 7.62 0.34 2.45
C LEU A 22 8.17 1.36 3.45
N THR A 23 7.77 2.62 3.29
CA THR A 23 8.40 3.77 3.91
C THR A 23 7.42 4.57 4.77
N ASP A 24 7.95 5.62 5.40
CA ASP A 24 7.28 6.55 6.28
C ASP A 24 7.02 6.00 7.70
N ARG A 25 6.80 6.89 8.66
CA ARG A 25 6.45 6.62 10.08
C ARG A 25 7.46 5.79 10.88
N GLY A 26 8.23 4.94 10.23
CA GLY A 26 9.27 4.13 10.88
C GLY A 26 10.59 4.90 11.06
N PRO A 27 11.53 4.37 11.87
CA PRO A 27 12.80 5.04 12.15
C PRO A 27 13.78 5.00 10.97
N ASP A 28 13.69 3.98 10.11
CA ASP A 28 14.66 3.79 9.02
C ASP A 28 13.97 3.31 7.72
N SER A 29 13.30 4.26 7.07
CA SER A 29 12.68 4.02 5.74
C SER A 29 13.73 3.68 4.68
N LEU A 30 14.95 4.22 4.80
CA LEU A 30 16.05 3.94 3.88
C LEU A 30 16.46 2.47 3.93
N ALA A 31 16.63 1.90 5.13
CA ALA A 31 17.01 0.50 5.27
C ALA A 31 15.95 -0.45 4.71
N VAL A 32 14.66 -0.15 4.89
CA VAL A 32 13.57 -0.95 4.32
C VAL A 32 13.57 -0.86 2.80
N ALA A 33 13.64 0.34 2.24
CA ALA A 33 13.67 0.53 0.79
C ALA A 33 14.90 -0.16 0.15
N GLU A 34 16.07 -0.07 0.79
CA GLU A 34 17.30 -0.72 0.33
C GLU A 34 17.20 -2.26 0.40
N PHE A 35 16.62 -2.79 1.47
CA PHE A 35 16.38 -4.24 1.60
C PHE A 35 15.47 -4.75 0.49
N VAL A 36 14.32 -4.08 0.27
CA VAL A 36 13.36 -4.49 -0.78
C VAL A 36 13.96 -4.34 -2.17
N ARG A 37 14.70 -3.27 -2.43
CA ARG A 37 15.42 -3.07 -3.69
C ARG A 37 16.37 -4.22 -3.96
N ARG A 38 17.20 -4.62 -2.99
CA ARG A 38 18.10 -5.77 -3.12
C ARG A 38 17.35 -7.08 -3.41
N CYS A 39 16.22 -7.30 -2.71
CA CYS A 39 15.39 -8.49 -2.97
C CYS A 39 14.87 -8.52 -4.42
N VAL A 40 14.46 -7.38 -4.95
CA VAL A 40 13.95 -7.27 -6.33
C VAL A 40 15.08 -7.44 -7.35
N GLU A 41 16.21 -6.73 -7.19
CA GLU A 41 17.37 -6.78 -8.09
C GLU A 41 18.01 -8.19 -8.16
N GLN A 42 17.97 -8.94 -7.06
CA GLN A 42 18.51 -10.31 -6.99
C GLN A 42 17.49 -11.41 -7.32
N ASP A 43 16.30 -11.06 -7.79
CA ASP A 43 15.18 -11.99 -8.05
C ASP A 43 14.78 -12.85 -6.84
N LEU A 44 14.99 -12.33 -5.64
CA LEU A 44 14.55 -12.94 -4.38
C LEU A 44 13.13 -12.55 -3.99
N GLY A 45 12.59 -11.51 -4.63
CA GLY A 45 11.25 -11.02 -4.37
C GLY A 45 10.73 -10.07 -5.45
N HIS A 46 9.51 -9.61 -5.22
CA HIS A 46 8.84 -8.60 -6.04
C HIS A 46 8.18 -7.57 -5.13
N CYS A 47 7.92 -6.38 -5.66
CA CYS A 47 7.22 -5.32 -4.93
C CYS A 47 6.26 -4.61 -5.88
N VAL A 48 5.06 -4.23 -5.40
CA VAL A 48 4.16 -3.31 -6.08
C VAL A 48 4.26 -1.92 -5.47
N LEU A 49 3.97 -0.90 -6.28
CA LEU A 49 3.99 0.48 -5.86
C LEU A 49 2.85 0.79 -4.88
N GLY A 50 3.16 1.34 -3.71
CA GLY A 50 2.20 1.85 -2.74
C GLY A 50 1.96 3.36 -2.89
N ASN A 51 0.98 3.89 -2.15
CA ASN A 51 0.68 5.32 -2.19
C ASN A 51 1.74 6.18 -1.47
N HIS A 52 2.48 5.63 -0.52
CA HIS A 52 3.57 6.32 0.15
C HIS A 52 4.73 6.56 -0.82
N GLU A 53 5.15 5.55 -1.56
CA GLU A 53 6.17 5.64 -2.61
C GLU A 53 5.71 6.61 -3.71
N LEU A 54 4.43 6.52 -4.15
CA LEU A 54 3.86 7.44 -5.13
C LEU A 54 3.91 8.90 -4.65
N ASN A 55 3.59 9.19 -3.40
CA ASN A 55 3.66 10.55 -2.86
C ASN A 55 5.08 11.12 -2.96
N ILE A 56 6.11 10.31 -2.68
CA ILE A 56 7.52 10.70 -2.83
C ILE A 56 7.87 10.98 -4.29
N MET A 57 7.49 10.10 -5.22
CA MET A 57 7.70 10.28 -6.67
C MET A 57 7.04 11.56 -7.22
N LEU A 58 5.88 11.92 -6.66
CA LEU A 58 5.15 13.15 -7.02
C LEU A 58 5.67 14.41 -6.31
N GLY A 59 6.70 14.29 -5.46
CA GLY A 59 7.20 15.41 -4.65
C GLY A 59 6.22 15.92 -3.61
N LYS A 60 5.19 15.13 -3.25
CA LYS A 60 4.15 15.52 -2.30
C LYS A 60 4.64 15.36 -0.87
N ARG A 61 4.96 16.47 -0.20
CA ARG A 61 5.26 16.47 1.23
C ARG A 61 4.02 16.07 2.04
N LYS A 62 4.20 15.10 2.91
CA LYS A 62 3.22 14.65 3.90
C LYS A 62 3.84 14.74 5.28
N TYR A 63 3.01 14.72 6.33
CA TYR A 63 3.51 14.81 7.70
C TYR A 63 4.44 13.65 8.08
N ASP A 64 4.34 12.50 7.41
CA ASP A 64 5.01 11.25 7.74
C ASP A 64 6.17 10.88 6.79
N ASN A 65 6.43 11.67 5.74
CA ASN A 65 7.53 11.43 4.80
C ASN A 65 8.69 12.44 4.88
N GLY A 66 8.83 13.09 6.05
CA GLY A 66 9.89 14.06 6.32
C GLY A 66 11.30 13.50 6.14
N TRP A 67 11.50 12.22 6.42
CA TRP A 67 12.78 11.52 6.23
C TRP A 67 13.36 11.70 4.80
N PHE A 68 12.50 11.78 3.79
CA PHE A 68 12.91 11.98 2.40
C PHE A 68 13.20 13.45 2.09
N PHE A 69 12.43 14.37 2.66
CA PHE A 69 12.53 15.80 2.38
C PHE A 69 13.45 16.57 3.34
N GLY A 70 13.94 15.93 4.39
CA GLY A 70 14.77 16.55 5.41
C GLY A 70 13.99 17.22 6.54
N ASP A 71 12.71 16.84 6.74
CA ASP A 71 11.84 17.36 7.80
C ASP A 71 11.78 16.37 8.97
N GLU A 72 11.55 16.88 10.18
CA GLU A 72 11.28 16.05 11.35
C GLU A 72 9.89 15.42 11.29
N PHE A 73 9.75 14.24 11.89
CA PHE A 73 8.47 13.55 12.01
C PHE A 73 8.03 13.47 13.48
N GLN A 74 6.77 13.85 13.73
CA GLN A 74 6.10 13.65 15.02
C GLN A 74 4.98 12.63 14.84
N ASP A 75 4.86 11.70 15.80
CA ASP A 75 3.78 10.73 15.81
C ASP A 75 2.42 11.37 16.18
N ALA A 76 1.38 10.55 16.28
CA ALA A 76 0.03 11.02 16.59
C ALA A 76 -0.09 11.69 17.99
N ASP A 77 0.84 11.39 18.89
CA ASP A 77 0.90 11.93 20.26
C ASP A 77 1.79 13.18 20.31
N GLY A 78 2.30 13.64 19.15
CA GLY A 78 3.20 14.80 19.04
C GLY A 78 4.64 14.52 19.48
N LYS A 79 5.00 13.27 19.70
CA LYS A 79 6.35 12.86 20.07
C LYS A 79 7.24 12.80 18.85
N LEU A 80 8.41 13.43 18.93
CA LEU A 80 9.42 13.35 17.88
C LEU A 80 9.87 11.88 17.69
N VAL A 81 9.78 11.41 16.47
CA VAL A 81 10.31 10.11 16.04
C VAL A 81 11.60 10.36 15.28
N GLU A 82 12.71 9.92 15.84
CA GLU A 82 13.98 10.00 15.15
C GLU A 82 13.95 9.12 13.89
N GLN A 83 14.22 9.75 12.73
CA GLN A 83 14.27 9.08 11.44
C GLN A 83 15.63 9.30 10.79
N ARG A 84 16.16 8.26 10.16
CA ARG A 84 17.31 8.41 9.27
C ARG A 84 16.91 9.20 8.04
N LEU A 85 17.53 10.38 7.86
CA LEU A 85 17.22 11.28 6.74
C LEU A 85 17.94 10.86 5.46
N ALA A 86 17.25 11.00 4.33
CA ALA A 86 17.80 10.73 3.00
C ALA A 86 18.77 11.83 2.57
N THR A 87 19.97 11.43 2.16
CA THR A 87 20.93 12.30 1.46
C THR A 87 20.45 12.56 0.01
N GLU A 88 21.10 13.46 -0.69
CA GLU A 88 20.83 13.69 -2.13
C GLU A 88 21.05 12.42 -2.96
N SER A 89 22.10 11.68 -2.66
CA SER A 89 22.38 10.38 -3.30
C SER A 89 21.27 9.35 -3.01
N ASP A 90 20.76 9.31 -1.76
CA ASP A 90 19.68 8.40 -1.39
C ASP A 90 18.39 8.74 -2.15
N ARG A 91 18.04 10.02 -2.22
CA ARG A 91 16.83 10.47 -2.96
C ARG A 91 16.86 10.04 -4.42
N LYS A 92 18.02 10.10 -5.06
CA LYS A 92 18.16 9.71 -6.46
C LYS A 92 17.85 8.23 -6.68
N TRP A 93 18.54 7.33 -5.97
CA TRP A 93 18.31 5.90 -6.16
C TRP A 93 16.91 5.45 -5.69
N ILE A 94 16.34 6.14 -4.68
CA ILE A 94 14.97 5.88 -4.22
C ILE A 94 13.95 6.20 -5.32
N LEU A 95 14.06 7.37 -5.97
CA LEU A 95 13.17 7.74 -7.07
C LEU A 95 13.30 6.80 -8.25
N ASP A 96 14.53 6.38 -8.59
CA ASP A 96 14.78 5.41 -9.65
C ASP A 96 14.15 4.05 -9.30
N PHE A 97 14.32 3.58 -8.06
CA PHE A 97 13.73 2.33 -7.59
C PHE A 97 12.20 2.38 -7.57
N PHE A 98 11.61 3.39 -6.95
CA PHE A 98 10.14 3.51 -6.88
C PHE A 98 9.52 3.65 -8.28
N GLY A 99 10.17 4.40 -9.18
CA GLY A 99 9.75 4.52 -10.57
C GLY A 99 9.81 3.20 -11.36
N SER A 100 10.61 2.24 -10.91
CA SER A 100 10.72 0.91 -11.52
C SER A 100 9.65 -0.09 -11.03
N LEU A 101 8.95 0.22 -9.93
CA LEU A 101 7.98 -0.68 -9.33
C LEU A 101 6.71 -0.81 -10.19
N PRO A 102 6.24 -2.04 -10.46
CA PRO A 102 4.97 -2.24 -11.13
C PRO A 102 3.81 -1.83 -10.23
N ILE A 103 2.71 -1.40 -10.85
CA ILE A 103 1.48 -1.03 -10.13
C ILE A 103 0.70 -2.26 -9.63
N ALA A 104 0.85 -3.39 -10.30
CA ALA A 104 0.22 -4.66 -9.95
C ALA A 104 1.06 -5.83 -10.46
N LEU A 105 0.91 -6.99 -9.83
CA LEU A 105 1.49 -8.25 -10.26
C LEU A 105 0.40 -9.30 -10.42
N HIS A 106 0.53 -10.16 -11.40
CA HIS A 106 -0.40 -11.27 -11.58
C HIS A 106 0.28 -12.51 -12.17
N ARG A 107 -0.25 -13.67 -11.81
CA ARG A 107 0.03 -14.98 -12.40
C ARG A 107 -1.25 -15.81 -12.40
N PRO A 108 -1.30 -16.99 -13.03
CA PRO A 108 -2.45 -17.88 -12.92
C PRO A 108 -2.87 -18.10 -11.45
N GLY A 109 -4.11 -17.75 -11.12
CA GLY A 109 -4.69 -17.92 -9.78
C GLY A 109 -4.31 -16.88 -8.72
N LEU A 110 -3.38 -15.96 -8.97
CA LEU A 110 -2.92 -14.98 -7.99
C LEU A 110 -2.76 -13.59 -8.58
N ARG A 111 -3.25 -12.59 -7.87
CA ARG A 111 -3.13 -11.16 -8.12
C ARG A 111 -2.54 -10.47 -6.89
N VAL A 112 -1.71 -9.46 -7.11
CA VAL A 112 -1.19 -8.61 -6.03
C VAL A 112 -1.28 -7.16 -6.48
N VAL A 113 -1.83 -6.33 -5.62
CA VAL A 113 -1.97 -4.88 -5.82
C VAL A 113 -1.80 -4.19 -4.48
N HIS A 114 -1.49 -2.88 -4.48
CA HIS A 114 -1.37 -2.18 -3.21
C HIS A 114 -2.73 -1.99 -2.53
N ALA A 115 -3.73 -1.38 -3.21
CA ALA A 115 -5.00 -1.04 -2.58
C ALA A 115 -6.24 -1.61 -3.26
N TYR A 116 -6.33 -1.58 -4.60
CA TYR A 116 -7.53 -1.98 -5.31
C TYR A 116 -7.22 -2.66 -6.64
N TRP A 117 -7.83 -3.81 -6.90
CA TRP A 117 -7.70 -4.49 -8.19
C TRP A 117 -8.77 -4.01 -9.17
N ASN A 118 -8.33 -3.39 -10.24
CA ASN A 118 -9.20 -3.01 -11.36
C ASN A 118 -8.59 -3.52 -12.67
N GLU A 119 -9.19 -4.56 -13.25
CA GLU A 119 -8.68 -5.24 -14.45
C GLU A 119 -8.57 -4.28 -15.65
N ALA A 120 -9.57 -3.41 -15.82
CA ALA A 120 -9.60 -2.48 -16.95
C ALA A 120 -8.45 -1.45 -16.86
N PHE A 121 -8.23 -0.86 -15.69
CA PHE A 121 -7.16 0.11 -15.50
C PHE A 121 -5.77 -0.54 -15.54
N ILE A 122 -5.61 -1.72 -14.96
CA ILE A 122 -4.33 -2.46 -15.02
C ILE A 122 -4.01 -2.81 -16.48
N GLY A 123 -4.99 -3.29 -17.24
CA GLY A 123 -4.81 -3.57 -18.67
C GLY A 123 -4.51 -2.33 -19.51
N HIS A 124 -5.09 -1.18 -19.15
CA HIS A 124 -4.84 0.09 -19.84
C HIS A 124 -3.43 0.65 -19.56
N ILE A 125 -2.96 0.57 -18.32
CA ILE A 125 -1.64 1.07 -17.93
C ILE A 125 -0.53 0.20 -18.54
N GLY A 126 -0.71 -1.14 -18.54
CA GLY A 126 0.33 -2.07 -19.00
C GLY A 126 1.55 -2.15 -18.07
N SER A 127 2.50 -3.01 -18.40
CA SER A 127 3.64 -3.34 -17.53
C SER A 127 4.87 -2.44 -17.69
N LYS A 128 4.89 -1.55 -18.67
CA LYS A 128 6.07 -0.73 -19.03
C LYS A 128 5.80 0.77 -19.01
N THR A 129 4.76 1.20 -18.35
CA THR A 129 4.35 2.60 -18.37
C THR A 129 5.03 3.38 -17.26
N ASP A 130 5.49 4.59 -17.55
CA ASP A 130 5.90 5.55 -16.54
C ASP A 130 4.69 5.92 -15.68
N THR A 131 4.64 5.34 -14.49
CA THR A 131 3.53 5.48 -13.54
C THR A 131 3.29 6.94 -13.18
N LYS A 132 4.37 7.74 -13.03
CA LYS A 132 4.26 9.17 -12.74
C LYS A 132 3.64 9.93 -13.90
N ALA A 133 4.11 9.68 -15.13
CA ALA A 133 3.56 10.36 -16.31
C ALA A 133 2.07 10.03 -16.51
N VAL A 134 1.65 8.78 -16.31
CA VAL A 134 0.22 8.42 -16.34
C VAL A 134 -0.57 9.14 -15.25
N HIS A 135 -0.06 9.14 -14.01
CA HIS A 135 -0.72 9.87 -12.93
C HIS A 135 -0.95 11.33 -13.28
N ASP A 136 0.10 12.01 -13.75
CA ASP A 136 0.07 13.45 -14.03
C ASP A 136 -0.87 13.76 -15.20
N TYR A 137 -0.85 12.96 -16.27
CA TYR A 137 -1.77 13.10 -17.41
C TYR A 137 -3.26 13.04 -16.96
N TYR A 138 -3.61 12.04 -16.12
CA TYR A 138 -4.98 11.95 -15.61
C TYR A 138 -5.30 13.07 -14.63
N ALA A 139 -4.36 13.47 -13.78
CA ALA A 139 -4.56 14.56 -12.82
C ALA A 139 -4.88 15.88 -13.56
N ASP A 140 -4.12 16.22 -14.60
CA ASP A 140 -4.34 17.43 -15.41
C ASP A 140 -5.67 17.37 -16.16
N SER A 141 -6.01 16.22 -16.75
CA SER A 141 -7.24 16.01 -17.48
C SER A 141 -8.47 16.13 -16.58
N LEU A 142 -8.43 15.56 -15.38
CA LEU A 142 -9.52 15.62 -14.40
C LEU A 142 -9.65 17.00 -13.78
N GLU A 143 -8.55 17.74 -13.59
CA GLU A 143 -8.59 19.14 -13.17
C GLU A 143 -9.31 20.01 -14.20
N ALA A 144 -8.94 19.88 -15.47
CA ALA A 144 -9.59 20.61 -16.57
C ALA A 144 -11.08 20.25 -16.68
N TYR A 145 -11.42 18.97 -16.54
CA TYR A 145 -12.82 18.51 -16.53
C TYR A 145 -13.61 19.11 -15.36
N ALA A 146 -13.04 19.08 -14.15
CA ALA A 146 -13.68 19.62 -12.95
C ALA A 146 -13.98 21.14 -13.09
N LEU A 147 -13.04 21.90 -13.64
CA LEU A 147 -13.22 23.32 -13.94
C LEU A 147 -14.33 23.55 -14.98
N CYS A 148 -14.31 22.78 -16.07
CA CYS A 148 -15.32 22.90 -17.14
C CYS A 148 -16.73 22.58 -16.64
N LYS A 149 -16.89 21.60 -15.76
CA LYS A 149 -18.17 21.16 -15.20
C LYS A 149 -18.59 21.90 -13.94
N GLY A 150 -17.73 22.72 -13.35
CA GLY A 150 -18.02 23.41 -12.09
C GLY A 150 -18.22 22.45 -10.91
N LEU A 151 -17.43 21.39 -10.84
CA LEU A 151 -17.55 20.39 -9.77
C LEU A 151 -17.32 21.02 -8.39
N THR A 152 -18.09 20.58 -7.43
CA THR A 152 -17.86 20.89 -6.00
C THR A 152 -16.52 20.32 -5.53
N PRO A 153 -15.94 20.82 -4.44
CA PRO A 153 -14.68 20.28 -3.90
C PRO A 153 -14.73 18.76 -3.66
N ILE A 154 -15.85 18.23 -3.15
CA ILE A 154 -16.01 16.78 -2.90
C ILE A 154 -16.07 16.00 -4.21
N GLU A 155 -16.84 16.45 -5.19
CA GLU A 155 -16.92 15.79 -6.51
C GLU A 155 -15.57 15.79 -7.21
N LYS A 156 -14.81 16.88 -7.12
CA LYS A 156 -13.44 16.96 -7.63
C LYS A 156 -12.51 15.98 -6.92
N GLU A 157 -12.56 15.91 -5.58
CA GLU A 157 -11.77 14.96 -4.79
C GLU A 157 -12.06 13.52 -5.19
N LEU A 158 -13.36 13.16 -5.31
CA LEU A 158 -13.79 11.82 -5.72
C LEU A 158 -13.42 11.48 -7.17
N SER A 159 -13.55 12.44 -8.09
CA SER A 159 -13.12 12.24 -9.48
C SER A 159 -11.60 11.98 -9.54
N HIS A 160 -10.80 12.79 -8.86
CA HIS A 160 -9.36 12.56 -8.78
C HIS A 160 -8.98 11.23 -8.14
N GLN A 161 -9.73 10.79 -7.13
CA GLN A 161 -9.46 9.52 -6.45
C GLN A 161 -9.85 8.31 -7.29
N ASN A 162 -11.03 8.35 -7.93
CA ASN A 162 -11.64 7.16 -8.53
C ASN A 162 -11.38 7.04 -10.04
N GLU A 163 -11.09 8.15 -10.74
CA GLU A 163 -10.92 8.17 -12.19
C GLU A 163 -9.45 8.28 -12.62
N ASN A 164 -8.54 8.66 -11.69
CA ASN A 164 -7.11 8.54 -11.94
C ASN A 164 -6.68 7.09 -11.65
N PRO A 165 -6.27 6.31 -12.66
CA PRO A 165 -6.00 4.88 -12.48
C PRO A 165 -4.89 4.61 -11.49
N ILE A 166 -3.85 5.45 -11.44
CA ILE A 166 -2.75 5.28 -10.49
C ILE A 166 -3.21 5.53 -9.06
N LYS A 167 -4.00 6.58 -8.84
CA LYS A 167 -4.59 6.89 -7.53
C LYS A 167 -5.52 5.77 -7.07
N LEU A 168 -6.41 5.31 -7.95
CA LEU A 168 -7.34 4.24 -7.61
C LEU A 168 -6.63 2.95 -7.20
N LEU A 169 -5.63 2.51 -7.98
CA LEU A 169 -4.89 1.27 -7.71
C LEU A 169 -4.01 1.34 -6.45
N THR A 170 -3.52 2.55 -6.11
CA THR A 170 -2.64 2.74 -4.94
C THR A 170 -3.34 3.25 -3.68
N SER A 171 -4.57 3.76 -3.76
CA SER A 171 -5.28 4.31 -2.59
C SER A 171 -6.69 3.75 -2.41
N GLY A 172 -7.17 2.97 -3.40
CA GLY A 172 -8.50 2.36 -3.39
C GLY A 172 -9.63 3.32 -3.71
N PRO A 173 -10.85 2.79 -3.95
CA PRO A 173 -12.01 3.59 -4.23
C PRO A 173 -12.53 4.31 -2.98
N GLU A 174 -13.03 5.53 -3.19
CA GLU A 174 -13.68 6.32 -2.16
C GLU A 174 -15.08 6.73 -2.62
N ARG A 175 -15.96 7.00 -1.65
CA ARG A 175 -17.30 7.53 -1.87
C ARG A 175 -17.59 8.67 -0.89
N LYS A 176 -18.63 9.45 -1.19
CA LYS A 176 -19.12 10.45 -0.26
C LYS A 176 -19.63 9.75 1.01
N ALA A 177 -19.17 10.20 2.17
CA ALA A 177 -19.64 9.70 3.45
C ALA A 177 -21.10 10.12 3.69
N ALA A 178 -21.87 9.27 4.37
CA ALA A 178 -23.26 9.58 4.74
C ALA A 178 -23.36 10.82 5.63
N SER A 179 -22.37 11.02 6.50
CA SER A 179 -22.17 12.22 7.30
C SER A 179 -20.68 12.48 7.50
N PRO A 180 -20.25 13.74 7.69
CA PRO A 180 -18.87 14.05 8.04
C PRO A 180 -18.45 13.31 9.32
N PHE A 181 -17.22 12.78 9.34
CA PHE A 181 -16.65 12.08 10.49
C PHE A 181 -15.20 12.51 10.72
N GLU A 182 -14.70 12.31 11.94
CA GLU A 182 -13.32 12.61 12.27
C GLU A 182 -12.43 11.37 12.10
N ALA A 183 -11.32 11.54 11.35
CA ALA A 183 -10.30 10.50 11.21
C ALA A 183 -8.91 11.15 11.12
N SER A 184 -7.99 10.68 11.96
CA SER A 184 -6.61 11.18 12.04
C SER A 184 -6.57 12.71 12.29
N GLY A 185 -7.39 13.22 13.20
CA GLY A 185 -7.46 14.62 13.57
C GLY A 185 -8.02 15.56 12.48
N LYS A 186 -8.71 15.00 11.46
CA LYS A 186 -9.32 15.78 10.37
C LYS A 186 -10.76 15.37 10.14
N VAL A 187 -11.62 16.35 9.87
CA VAL A 187 -12.98 16.08 9.40
C VAL A 187 -12.93 15.57 7.97
N ARG A 188 -13.51 14.39 7.74
CA ARG A 188 -13.61 13.73 6.45
C ARG A 188 -15.03 13.77 5.94
N GLN A 189 -15.20 13.98 4.64
CA GLN A 189 -16.49 13.96 3.94
C GLN A 189 -16.55 12.84 2.89
N VAL A 190 -15.42 12.15 2.71
CA VAL A 190 -15.28 10.97 1.85
C VAL A 190 -14.80 9.80 2.69
N GLU A 191 -15.27 8.61 2.35
CA GLU A 191 -14.93 7.36 3.03
C GLU A 191 -14.43 6.31 2.05
N ARG A 192 -13.57 5.40 2.52
CA ARG A 192 -13.08 4.27 1.73
C ARG A 192 -14.18 3.26 1.48
N VAL A 193 -14.22 2.71 0.26
CA VAL A 193 -15.13 1.61 -0.09
C VAL A 193 -14.47 0.27 0.27
N PRO A 194 -15.12 -0.59 1.07
CA PRO A 194 -14.61 -1.92 1.40
C PRO A 194 -14.81 -2.90 0.23
N TRP A 195 -14.16 -2.62 -0.89
CA TRP A 195 -14.32 -3.32 -2.17
C TRP A 195 -14.08 -4.83 -2.10
N TRP A 196 -13.26 -5.28 -1.15
CA TRP A 196 -12.94 -6.69 -0.93
C TRP A 196 -14.15 -7.52 -0.49
N GLU A 197 -15.16 -6.90 0.13
CA GLU A 197 -16.40 -7.57 0.54
C GLU A 197 -17.25 -7.98 -0.68
N GLU A 198 -17.13 -7.25 -1.79
CA GLU A 198 -17.83 -7.50 -3.04
C GLU A 198 -16.96 -8.22 -4.09
N TYR A 199 -15.75 -8.63 -3.73
CA TYR A 199 -14.84 -9.29 -4.66
C TYR A 199 -15.27 -10.72 -4.95
N THR A 200 -15.75 -10.99 -6.19
CA THR A 200 -16.32 -12.27 -6.62
C THR A 200 -15.44 -13.05 -7.61
N ASP A 201 -14.33 -12.47 -8.08
CA ASP A 201 -13.41 -13.18 -9.00
C ASP A 201 -12.80 -14.40 -8.29
N PRO A 202 -12.71 -15.57 -8.95
CA PRO A 202 -12.16 -16.78 -8.34
C PRO A 202 -10.65 -16.72 -8.06
N LYS A 203 -9.92 -15.77 -8.67
CA LYS A 203 -8.49 -15.59 -8.45
C LYS A 203 -8.24 -14.92 -7.09
N LEU A 204 -7.29 -15.46 -6.35
CA LEU A 204 -6.84 -14.83 -5.10
C LEU A 204 -6.23 -13.46 -5.39
N CYS A 205 -6.70 -12.42 -4.71
CA CYS A 205 -6.16 -11.06 -4.77
C CYS A 205 -5.58 -10.66 -3.41
N VAL A 206 -4.28 -10.44 -3.33
CA VAL A 206 -3.60 -10.01 -2.10
C VAL A 206 -3.35 -8.51 -2.18
N PHE A 207 -3.67 -7.80 -1.10
CA PHE A 207 -3.54 -6.34 -1.03
C PHE A 207 -3.15 -5.84 0.36
N GLY A 208 -2.83 -4.55 0.49
CA GLY A 208 -2.48 -3.84 1.73
C GLY A 208 -3.31 -2.58 1.96
N HIS A 209 -2.67 -1.47 2.38
CA HIS A 209 -3.21 -0.11 2.49
C HIS A 209 -4.25 0.15 3.58
N TYR A 210 -5.11 -0.79 3.91
CA TYR A 210 -6.32 -0.52 4.71
C TYR A 210 -6.12 -0.66 6.21
N SER A 211 -4.96 -1.12 6.65
CA SER A 211 -4.61 -1.29 8.08
C SER A 211 -5.72 -2.00 8.87
N MET A 212 -6.12 -3.17 8.39
CA MET A 212 -7.17 -3.97 9.01
C MET A 212 -6.80 -4.40 10.43
N ASP A 213 -7.80 -4.68 11.23
CA ASP A 213 -7.60 -5.26 12.57
C ASP A 213 -7.21 -6.73 12.43
N ALA A 214 -6.06 -7.11 13.01
CA ALA A 214 -5.56 -8.48 13.01
C ALA A 214 -6.48 -9.47 13.79
N SER A 215 -7.39 -8.97 14.64
CA SER A 215 -8.40 -9.80 15.30
C SER A 215 -9.51 -10.26 14.35
N VAL A 216 -9.70 -9.57 13.21
CA VAL A 216 -10.62 -9.97 12.13
C VAL A 216 -9.94 -11.02 11.24
N GLY A 217 -9.46 -12.10 11.85
CA GLY A 217 -8.63 -13.13 11.21
C GLY A 217 -9.26 -13.90 10.05
N ARG A 218 -10.53 -13.65 9.72
CA ARG A 218 -11.23 -14.29 8.60
C ARG A 218 -11.58 -13.26 7.55
N GLN A 219 -11.09 -13.51 6.35
CA GLN A 219 -11.51 -12.79 5.17
C GLN A 219 -12.26 -13.79 4.28
N ASP A 220 -13.58 -13.64 4.23
CA ASP A 220 -14.47 -14.63 3.60
C ASP A 220 -14.47 -14.57 2.07
N THR A 221 -13.69 -13.63 1.49
CA THR A 221 -13.57 -13.46 0.04
C THR A 221 -12.20 -13.91 -0.46
N LYS A 222 -12.06 -13.97 -1.78
CA LYS A 222 -10.76 -14.17 -2.42
C LYS A 222 -9.86 -12.92 -2.46
N ALA A 223 -10.32 -11.79 -1.92
CA ALA A 223 -9.50 -10.60 -1.72
C ALA A 223 -8.98 -10.57 -0.27
N VAL A 224 -7.67 -10.71 -0.08
CA VAL A 224 -7.02 -10.89 1.22
C VAL A 224 -6.09 -9.72 1.51
N CYS A 225 -6.39 -8.96 2.56
CA CYS A 225 -5.52 -7.92 3.08
C CYS A 225 -4.42 -8.52 3.97
N VAL A 226 -3.17 -8.09 3.75
CA VAL A 226 -2.03 -8.46 4.62
C VAL A 226 -1.49 -7.27 5.41
N ASP A 227 -2.13 -6.10 5.32
CA ASP A 227 -1.79 -4.93 6.12
C ASP A 227 -2.60 -4.89 7.42
N PHE A 228 -1.97 -5.28 8.52
CA PHE A 228 -2.52 -5.19 9.87
C PHE A 228 -1.91 -4.03 10.68
N GLY A 229 -1.59 -2.94 10.02
CA GLY A 229 -1.25 -1.67 10.65
C GLY A 229 0.00 -1.69 11.51
N ALA A 230 1.03 -2.45 11.13
CA ALA A 230 2.26 -2.63 11.92
C ALA A 230 2.88 -1.30 12.42
N TYR A 231 2.75 -0.22 11.66
CA TYR A 231 3.26 1.10 12.03
C TYR A 231 2.57 1.71 13.27
N LYS A 232 1.35 1.26 13.61
CA LYS A 232 0.56 1.76 14.76
C LYS A 232 0.95 1.13 16.09
N ARG A 233 1.87 0.15 16.12
CA ARG A 233 2.27 -0.56 17.35
C ARG A 233 2.75 0.33 18.48
N ARG A 234 3.34 1.48 18.14
CA ARG A 234 3.89 2.41 19.14
C ARG A 234 2.84 3.30 19.80
N SER A 235 1.67 3.45 19.17
CA SER A 235 0.63 4.39 19.58
C SER A 235 -0.66 3.75 20.09
N SER A 236 -0.69 2.41 20.25
CA SER A 236 -1.94 1.74 20.62
C SER A 236 -1.69 0.37 21.27
N ASP A 237 -2.52 0.03 22.25
CA ASP A 237 -2.60 -1.33 22.85
C ASP A 237 -3.27 -2.36 21.94
N ARG A 238 -3.68 -1.96 20.74
CA ARG A 238 -4.30 -2.88 19.78
C ARG A 238 -3.25 -3.81 19.18
N PRO A 239 -3.65 -5.05 18.79
CA PRO A 239 -2.74 -6.07 18.27
C PRO A 239 -2.34 -5.82 16.81
N TYR A 240 -1.71 -4.69 16.53
CA TYR A 240 -1.15 -4.40 15.21
C TYR A 240 0.06 -5.28 14.91
N LYS A 241 0.11 -5.87 13.72
CA LYS A 241 1.09 -6.91 13.36
C LYS A 241 1.68 -6.65 11.99
N LEU A 242 2.92 -7.09 11.79
CA LEU A 242 3.43 -7.32 10.45
C LEU A 242 3.03 -8.73 10.03
N ALA A 243 2.38 -8.85 8.88
CA ALA A 243 1.84 -10.11 8.42
C ALA A 243 2.26 -10.45 7.00
N ALA A 244 2.28 -11.72 6.68
CA ALA A 244 2.51 -12.24 5.34
C ALA A 244 1.57 -13.40 5.06
N LEU A 245 1.05 -13.47 3.83
CA LEU A 245 0.31 -14.64 3.35
C LEU A 245 1.27 -15.64 2.71
N ARG A 246 1.28 -16.86 3.21
CA ARG A 246 1.96 -17.98 2.58
C ARG A 246 1.11 -18.56 1.45
N VAL A 247 1.70 -18.68 0.28
CA VAL A 247 1.08 -19.30 -0.90
C VAL A 247 1.97 -20.48 -1.34
N PRO A 248 1.41 -21.68 -1.53
CA PRO A 248 0.00 -22.04 -1.72
C PRO A 248 -0.79 -22.39 -0.46
N GLU A 249 -0.21 -22.40 0.74
CA GLU A 249 -0.84 -22.87 1.97
C GLU A 249 -2.08 -22.07 2.37
N LEU A 250 -2.18 -20.82 1.89
CA LEU A 250 -3.25 -19.87 2.23
C LEU A 250 -3.34 -19.61 3.74
N GLU A 251 -2.18 -19.43 4.35
CA GLU A 251 -1.98 -19.19 5.76
C GLU A 251 -1.37 -17.80 5.98
N ILE A 252 -2.02 -16.97 6.77
CA ILE A 252 -1.43 -15.70 7.25
C ILE A 252 -0.55 -16.01 8.45
N VAL A 253 0.68 -15.49 8.40
CA VAL A 253 1.68 -15.59 9.46
C VAL A 253 2.05 -14.20 9.92
N CYS A 254 1.96 -13.95 11.21
CA CYS A 254 2.32 -12.70 11.84
C CYS A 254 3.68 -12.78 12.53
N ASP A 255 4.31 -11.63 12.72
CA ASP A 255 5.65 -11.53 13.34
C ASP A 255 5.67 -11.85 14.85
N ASP A 256 4.52 -11.90 15.53
CA ASP A 256 4.38 -12.42 16.90
C ASP A 256 4.21 -13.94 16.96
N GLY A 257 4.28 -14.64 15.82
CA GLY A 257 4.10 -16.08 15.69
C GLY A 257 2.65 -16.54 15.54
N THR A 258 1.67 -15.62 15.58
CA THR A 258 0.26 -15.97 15.30
C THR A 258 0.12 -16.44 13.86
N GLN A 259 -0.67 -17.49 13.65
CA GLN A 259 -0.95 -18.05 12.33
C GLN A 259 -2.44 -18.38 12.22
N PHE A 260 -3.04 -18.14 11.03
CA PHE A 260 -4.42 -18.52 10.76
C PHE A 260 -4.66 -18.76 9.26
N SER A 261 -5.48 -19.76 8.95
CA SER A 261 -5.84 -20.08 7.56
C SER A 261 -6.97 -19.17 7.07
N ILE A 262 -6.85 -18.71 5.81
CA ILE A 262 -7.92 -17.93 5.15
C ILE A 262 -9.03 -18.83 4.57
N ASN A 263 -8.84 -20.16 4.53
CA ASN A 263 -9.79 -21.12 3.93
C ASN A 263 -10.60 -21.92 4.96
N SER A 264 -10.49 -21.65 6.24
CA SER A 264 -11.26 -22.42 7.23
C SER A 264 -12.73 -21.96 7.23
N SER A 265 -13.53 -22.43 6.28
CA SER A 265 -14.93 -22.69 6.55
C SER A 265 -14.96 -23.69 7.69
N SER A 266 -15.32 -23.26 8.90
CA SER A 266 -15.77 -24.21 9.91
C SER A 266 -17.07 -24.81 9.37
N GLU A 267 -17.03 -26.06 8.97
CA GLU A 267 -18.20 -26.92 9.10
C GLU A 267 -18.69 -26.77 10.54
N VAL A 268 -19.86 -26.18 10.70
CA VAL A 268 -20.69 -26.28 11.89
C VAL A 268 -21.86 -27.15 11.52
#